data_336ad5f0979536a3c36cb151bb90d8b6
#
_entry.id   336ad5f0979536a3c36cb151bb90d8b6
#
_cell.length_a   1.000
_cell.length_b   1.000
_cell.length_c   1.000
_cell.angle_alpha   90.00
_cell.angle_beta   90.00
_cell.angle_gamma   90.00
#
_symmetry.space_group_name_H-M   'P 1'
#
loop_
_entity.id
_entity.type
_entity.pdbx_description
1 polymer ?
#
loop_
_entity_poly.entity_id
_entity_poly.type
_entity_poly.pdbx_seq_one_letter_code
_entity_poly.pdbx_strand_id
1 'polypeptide(L)'
;MERKPYITERVYVETPVDTDGDGKKDLVAVYLRLPRNRREDERIPAIYIANPYLMTCNEDWYVLHDVDGEVQVFPEQDIREEDVRFDFDAYEAKITAGPFDERVTAGFAEHAPIDAEPEFECVPEVYEFFNERGYATVLCGGLGTRGSEGFTRSGSREEVLAFRSVIDWLNGRARAFTDKTNNIEIKASWCSGNVAMTAKSYLGTMCIGVAATGVEGLKTIIPEAGISNWYDYYRCGGLTVPALGWQGDDLDLLAKYCFSRAKDAADYVAVKDAYDAALAELRRGEDRASGSYNRFWDERNYLNLADRIRASVFIVHGLNDWNVKTNQCIPLFRELEKRGVPAKMMLHQGPHVYIHNLRDSNMLDILHRWLEHYLKGIDNGIHREPAVLVESGADQSVWMASETWPPAGCREAEFPISARGRQTVVDDLSQTAYDRKADNLKDWRDELVLRDDPEYHNRLKFVWNPFGEGNASDDASLKTDSSNRWLRISGTVKVSFDAAIDRETAILSTMLVDLGASRRITEEQISHEDGTYSFGVEETPSPYKVISRGWLNAQNRSCLWRKERIVPGETYHYEIDMVPTDYVLEPGHELALILYGIDAEATPRPDTVTRIEIDTAHLQAVVPMGSC
;
A
#
# COMPACT_ATOMS: atom_id res chain seq x y z
N MET A 1 19.62 27.58 20.87
CA MET A 1 19.17 26.31 20.29
C MET A 1 19.35 25.22 21.32
N GLU A 2 18.31 24.50 21.60
CA GLU A 2 18.39 23.34 22.47
C GLU A 2 19.24 22.27 21.80
N ARG A 3 20.13 21.62 22.55
CA ARG A 3 21.09 20.67 21.99
C ARG A 3 20.36 19.36 21.69
N LYS A 4 20.30 18.94 20.42
CA LYS A 4 19.66 17.67 20.01
C LYS A 4 20.17 16.49 20.84
N PRO A 5 19.31 15.49 21.15
CA PRO A 5 19.69 14.33 21.97
C PRO A 5 20.67 13.38 21.28
N TYR A 6 21.04 13.64 20.03
CA TYR A 6 21.91 12.81 19.20
C TYR A 6 23.02 13.64 18.53
N ILE A 7 24.00 12.93 17.99
CA ILE A 7 24.99 13.41 17.03
C ILE A 7 24.66 12.86 15.66
N THR A 8 25.00 13.60 14.60
CA THR A 8 24.72 13.19 13.23
C THR A 8 26.00 12.83 12.49
N GLU A 9 25.99 11.69 11.81
CA GLU A 9 27.06 11.26 10.91
C GLU A 9 26.47 10.94 9.53
N ARG A 10 27.32 10.95 8.49
CA ARG A 10 26.97 10.50 7.14
C ARG A 10 28.00 9.51 6.64
N VAL A 11 27.54 8.39 6.13
CA VAL A 11 28.36 7.36 5.48
C VAL A 11 27.77 6.99 4.10
N TYR A 12 28.56 6.31 3.29
CA TYR A 12 28.17 5.83 1.98
C TYR A 12 28.31 4.31 1.96
N VAL A 13 27.19 3.61 1.98
CA VAL A 13 27.15 2.14 2.00
C VAL A 13 27.25 1.62 0.56
N GLU A 14 28.17 0.68 0.35
CA GLU A 14 28.34 0.01 -0.94
C GLU A 14 27.24 -1.05 -1.11
N THR A 15 26.47 -0.88 -2.18
CA THR A 15 25.42 -1.83 -2.57
C THR A 15 26.03 -3.03 -3.32
N PRO A 16 25.30 -4.12 -3.56
CA PRO A 16 25.77 -5.22 -4.39
C PRO A 16 25.57 -5.02 -5.89
N VAL A 17 25.01 -3.87 -6.33
CA VAL A 17 24.60 -3.62 -7.73
C VAL A 17 25.27 -2.38 -8.32
N ASP A 18 25.32 -2.32 -9.64
CA ASP A 18 25.71 -1.18 -10.48
C ASP A 18 24.50 -0.89 -11.39
N THR A 19 23.74 0.16 -11.10
CA THR A 19 22.51 0.47 -11.83
C THR A 19 22.69 1.59 -12.84
N ASP A 20 23.75 2.41 -12.73
CA ASP A 20 24.06 3.46 -13.71
C ASP A 20 25.10 3.06 -14.74
N GLY A 21 25.69 1.84 -14.59
CA GLY A 21 26.54 1.21 -15.60
C GLY A 21 27.95 1.81 -15.66
N ASP A 22 28.43 2.43 -14.59
CA ASP A 22 29.79 3.01 -14.52
C ASP A 22 30.89 1.98 -14.25
N GLY A 23 30.51 0.70 -14.04
CA GLY A 23 31.38 -0.42 -13.73
C GLY A 23 31.71 -0.59 -12.25
N LYS A 24 31.13 0.21 -11.37
CA LYS A 24 31.32 0.10 -9.93
C LYS A 24 29.99 -0.17 -9.24
N LYS A 25 30.05 -0.81 -8.08
CA LYS A 25 28.87 -0.95 -7.23
C LYS A 25 28.43 0.43 -6.74
N ASP A 26 27.15 0.71 -6.83
CA ASP A 26 26.57 1.98 -6.39
C ASP A 26 26.76 2.21 -4.88
N LEU A 27 27.00 3.45 -4.50
CA LEU A 27 27.05 3.92 -3.11
C LEU A 27 25.75 4.65 -2.76
N VAL A 28 25.13 4.26 -1.65
CA VAL A 28 23.96 4.96 -1.11
C VAL A 28 24.32 5.78 0.13
N ALA A 29 23.86 7.03 0.16
CA ALA A 29 24.07 7.92 1.29
C ALA A 29 23.20 7.52 2.47
N VAL A 30 23.82 7.33 3.63
CA VAL A 30 23.20 6.93 4.89
C VAL A 30 23.51 7.96 5.97
N TYR A 31 22.47 8.46 6.62
CA TYR A 31 22.57 9.42 7.71
C TYR A 31 22.26 8.72 9.04
N LEU A 32 23.04 9.00 10.05
CA LEU A 32 22.97 8.37 11.36
C LEU A 32 22.63 9.42 12.42
N ARG A 33 21.68 9.11 13.30
CA ARG A 33 21.44 9.83 14.55
C ARG A 33 21.84 8.92 15.71
N LEU A 34 22.98 9.17 16.30
CA LEU A 34 23.53 8.37 17.39
C LEU A 34 23.27 9.08 18.74
N PRO A 35 22.63 8.42 19.72
CA PRO A 35 22.37 9.00 21.03
C PRO A 35 23.63 9.57 21.69
N ARG A 36 23.56 10.81 22.19
CA ARG A 36 24.70 11.49 22.82
C ARG A 36 25.13 10.89 24.15
N ASN A 37 24.22 10.23 24.85
CA ASN A 37 24.43 9.61 26.14
C ASN A 37 24.93 8.16 26.02
N ARG A 38 25.15 7.65 24.80
CA ARG A 38 25.73 6.33 24.56
C ARG A 38 27.21 6.28 25.06
N ARG A 39 27.58 5.22 25.77
CA ARG A 39 28.98 4.95 26.10
C ARG A 39 29.73 4.45 24.87
N GLU A 40 31.01 4.71 24.76
CA GLU A 40 31.82 4.29 23.59
C GLU A 40 31.83 2.78 23.37
N ASP A 41 31.81 1.99 24.45
CA ASP A 41 31.80 0.54 24.43
C ASP A 41 30.42 -0.09 24.28
N GLU A 42 29.36 0.72 24.32
CA GLU A 42 27.98 0.26 24.26
C GLU A 42 27.54 0.03 22.82
N ARG A 43 26.99 -1.15 22.53
CA ARG A 43 26.34 -1.46 21.28
C ARG A 43 24.82 -1.33 21.43
N ILE A 44 24.22 -0.52 20.59
CA ILE A 44 22.80 -0.20 20.63
C ILE A 44 22.06 -0.71 19.39
N PRO A 45 20.75 -1.01 19.48
CA PRO A 45 19.96 -1.38 18.33
C PRO A 45 19.67 -0.18 17.43
N ALA A 46 19.36 -0.44 16.17
CA ALA A 46 19.05 0.56 15.17
C ALA A 46 17.59 0.50 14.72
N ILE A 47 16.98 1.67 14.53
CA ILE A 47 15.72 1.86 13.80
C ILE A 47 16.09 2.42 12.45
N TYR A 48 15.79 1.67 11.37
CA TYR A 48 16.20 1.99 10.02
C TYR A 48 14.99 2.44 9.19
N ILE A 49 15.12 3.57 8.55
CA ILE A 49 14.13 4.19 7.66
C ILE A 49 14.71 4.22 6.24
N ALA A 50 14.17 3.38 5.36
CA ALA A 50 14.44 3.38 3.93
C ALA A 50 13.47 4.38 3.27
N ASN A 51 13.97 5.56 2.86
CA ASN A 51 13.13 6.68 2.45
C ASN A 51 13.50 7.22 1.07
N PRO A 52 12.88 6.76 -0.03
CA PRO A 52 13.15 7.25 -1.37
C PRO A 52 12.83 8.73 -1.59
N TYR A 53 12.10 9.38 -0.67
CA TYR A 53 11.83 10.83 -0.70
C TYR A 53 12.88 11.66 0.03
N LEU A 54 13.84 11.01 0.67
CA LEU A 54 14.89 11.70 1.42
C LEU A 54 15.66 12.69 0.52
N MET A 55 16.00 13.87 1.05
CA MET A 55 16.71 14.92 0.32
C MET A 55 15.90 15.59 -0.80
N THR A 56 14.58 15.61 -0.68
CA THR A 56 13.60 16.25 -1.58
C THR A 56 13.30 15.45 -2.86
N CYS A 57 12.24 15.82 -3.57
CA CYS A 57 11.76 15.16 -4.78
C CYS A 57 11.66 16.12 -5.98
N ASN A 58 11.45 15.59 -7.18
CA ASN A 58 11.30 16.36 -8.42
C ASN A 58 9.83 16.63 -8.71
N GLU A 59 9.18 17.54 -8.00
CA GLU A 59 7.77 17.86 -8.15
C GLU A 59 7.39 18.25 -9.59
N ASP A 60 8.21 19.05 -10.27
CA ASP A 60 7.98 19.45 -11.66
C ASP A 60 7.96 18.28 -12.66
N TRP A 61 8.47 17.12 -12.27
CA TRP A 61 8.51 15.92 -13.10
C TRP A 61 7.30 15.02 -12.88
N TYR A 62 6.48 15.32 -11.87
CA TYR A 62 5.30 14.56 -11.54
C TYR A 62 4.09 15.10 -12.31
N VAL A 63 3.96 14.65 -13.56
CA VAL A 63 2.86 15.05 -14.46
C VAL A 63 2.01 13.83 -14.75
N LEU A 64 0.80 13.82 -14.22
CA LEU A 64 -0.15 12.70 -14.34
C LEU A 64 -0.42 12.34 -15.81
N HIS A 65 -0.57 11.05 -16.07
CA HIS A 65 -1.02 10.56 -17.36
C HIS A 65 -2.48 10.93 -17.61
N ASP A 66 -2.83 11.09 -18.89
CA ASP A 66 -4.23 11.27 -19.28
C ASP A 66 -5.03 10.00 -18.99
N VAL A 67 -6.21 10.17 -18.40
CA VAL A 67 -7.15 9.09 -18.06
C VAL A 67 -8.41 9.11 -18.92
N ASP A 68 -8.58 10.16 -19.72
CA ASP A 68 -9.74 10.36 -20.61
C ASP A 68 -9.50 9.64 -21.95
N GLY A 69 -9.26 8.34 -21.89
CA GLY A 69 -8.94 7.53 -23.07
C GLY A 69 -9.70 6.21 -23.09
N GLU A 70 -9.85 5.65 -24.31
CA GLU A 70 -10.51 4.37 -24.51
C GLU A 70 -9.73 3.22 -23.87
N VAL A 71 -10.44 2.27 -23.26
CA VAL A 71 -9.87 1.00 -22.85
C VAL A 71 -9.53 0.20 -24.10
N GLN A 72 -8.24 -0.12 -24.27
CA GLN A 72 -7.78 -0.83 -25.46
C GLN A 72 -8.30 -2.27 -25.48
N VAL A 73 -8.72 -2.70 -26.67
CA VAL A 73 -9.07 -4.10 -26.96
C VAL A 73 -7.79 -4.83 -27.35
N PHE A 74 -7.54 -5.93 -26.71
CA PHE A 74 -6.41 -6.81 -27.04
C PHE A 74 -6.91 -8.11 -27.67
N PRO A 75 -6.17 -8.69 -28.63
CA PRO A 75 -6.47 -10.03 -29.11
C PRO A 75 -6.35 -11.05 -27.97
N GLU A 76 -6.99 -12.19 -28.14
CA GLU A 76 -6.82 -13.32 -27.20
C GLU A 76 -5.34 -13.70 -27.08
N GLN A 77 -4.89 -13.87 -25.85
CA GLN A 77 -3.50 -14.17 -25.52
C GLN A 77 -3.39 -15.61 -24.97
N ASP A 78 -2.30 -16.29 -25.34
CA ASP A 78 -1.92 -17.59 -24.79
C ASP A 78 -0.74 -17.41 -23.81
N ILE A 79 -0.98 -16.64 -22.73
CA ILE A 79 -0.02 -16.39 -21.66
C ILE A 79 -0.42 -17.26 -20.48
N ARG A 80 0.51 -18.07 -19.97
CA ARG A 80 0.31 -18.91 -18.78
C ARG A 80 0.89 -18.22 -17.55
N GLU A 81 0.47 -18.65 -16.38
CA GLU A 81 0.98 -18.11 -15.11
C GLU A 81 2.51 -18.22 -15.00
N GLU A 82 3.09 -19.33 -15.47
CA GLU A 82 4.54 -19.55 -15.47
C GLU A 82 5.33 -18.55 -16.34
N ASP A 83 4.70 -18.00 -17.38
CA ASP A 83 5.34 -17.05 -18.30
C ASP A 83 5.52 -15.66 -17.64
N VAL A 84 4.71 -15.35 -16.63
CA VAL A 84 4.77 -14.09 -15.88
C VAL A 84 5.57 -14.19 -14.58
N ARG A 85 5.97 -15.38 -14.16
CA ARG A 85 6.75 -15.58 -12.94
C ARG A 85 8.15 -14.99 -13.05
N PHE A 86 8.57 -14.25 -12.02
CA PHE A 86 9.90 -13.68 -11.90
C PHE A 86 10.81 -14.63 -11.11
N ASP A 87 11.97 -14.94 -11.67
CA ASP A 87 13.00 -15.75 -10.99
C ASP A 87 13.92 -14.83 -10.19
N PHE A 88 13.57 -14.60 -8.92
CA PHE A 88 14.30 -13.72 -8.02
C PHE A 88 15.75 -14.15 -7.80
N ASP A 89 16.01 -15.46 -7.65
CA ASP A 89 17.35 -15.95 -7.32
C ASP A 89 18.27 -15.87 -8.54
N ALA A 90 17.79 -16.24 -9.71
CA ALA A 90 18.56 -16.13 -10.95
C ALA A 90 18.83 -14.65 -11.30
N TYR A 91 17.85 -13.77 -11.08
CA TYR A 91 18.02 -12.35 -11.35
C TYR A 91 19.00 -11.70 -10.38
N GLU A 92 18.88 -11.95 -9.07
CA GLU A 92 19.80 -11.46 -8.04
C GLU A 92 21.22 -11.95 -8.33
N ALA A 93 21.42 -13.24 -8.62
CA ALA A 93 22.71 -13.78 -9.01
C ALA A 93 23.31 -13.06 -10.22
N LYS A 94 22.49 -12.72 -11.22
CA LYS A 94 22.92 -12.00 -12.43
C LYS A 94 23.39 -10.57 -12.11
N ILE A 95 22.60 -9.79 -11.39
CA ILE A 95 22.88 -8.37 -11.15
C ILE A 95 23.98 -8.14 -10.10
N THR A 96 24.30 -9.16 -9.30
CA THR A 96 25.36 -9.09 -8.27
C THR A 96 26.67 -9.74 -8.70
N ALA A 97 26.71 -10.43 -9.83
CA ALA A 97 27.91 -11.21 -10.26
C ALA A 97 29.05 -10.35 -10.84
N GLY A 98 28.78 -9.12 -11.26
CA GLY A 98 29.78 -8.26 -11.90
C GLY A 98 30.16 -8.67 -13.33
N PRO A 99 31.25 -8.19 -13.88
CA PRO A 99 32.46 -7.66 -13.17
C PRO A 99 32.29 -6.21 -12.68
N PHE A 100 32.79 -5.93 -11.50
CA PHE A 100 32.81 -4.59 -10.92
C PHE A 100 34.26 -4.17 -10.62
N ASP A 101 34.57 -2.91 -10.84
CA ASP A 101 35.81 -2.30 -10.37
C ASP A 101 35.77 -2.16 -8.85
N GLU A 102 36.67 -2.87 -8.18
CA GLU A 102 36.72 -2.83 -6.71
C GLU A 102 37.24 -1.48 -6.18
N ARG A 103 36.54 -0.91 -5.21
CA ARG A 103 37.05 0.18 -4.39
C ARG A 103 38.10 -0.35 -3.42
N VAL A 104 39.38 0.01 -3.62
CA VAL A 104 40.47 -0.40 -2.72
C VAL A 104 40.44 0.51 -1.48
N THR A 105 40.28 -0.10 -0.29
CA THR A 105 40.30 0.62 1.00
C THR A 105 41.63 1.35 1.20
N ALA A 106 41.57 2.67 1.35
CA ALA A 106 42.76 3.52 1.54
C ALA A 106 43.09 3.77 3.03
N GLY A 107 42.12 3.55 3.91
CA GLY A 107 42.26 3.73 5.36
C GLY A 107 40.95 3.47 6.09
N PHE A 108 40.94 3.69 7.41
CA PHE A 108 39.77 3.49 8.25
C PHE A 108 39.47 4.74 9.07
N ALA A 109 38.19 5.01 9.31
CA ALA A 109 37.71 6.05 10.20
C ALA A 109 36.81 5.44 11.29
N GLU A 110 36.76 6.06 12.45
CA GLU A 110 35.86 5.71 13.55
C GLU A 110 34.55 6.52 13.49
N HIS A 111 34.64 7.75 12.95
CA HIS A 111 33.52 8.69 12.85
C HIS A 111 33.48 9.40 11.49
N ALA A 112 32.28 9.79 11.06
CA ALA A 112 32.05 10.58 9.88
C ALA A 112 31.02 11.70 10.17
N PRO A 113 31.35 12.64 11.10
CA PRO A 113 30.42 13.67 11.54
C PRO A 113 30.09 14.64 10.41
N ILE A 114 28.89 15.21 10.46
CA ILE A 114 28.47 16.33 9.62
C ILE A 114 28.14 17.54 10.48
N ASP A 115 28.52 18.74 10.01
CA ASP A 115 28.35 20.00 10.77
C ASP A 115 26.88 20.38 10.95
N ALA A 116 26.06 20.11 9.93
CA ALA A 116 24.63 20.38 9.94
C ALA A 116 23.88 19.20 9.35
N GLU A 117 22.83 18.78 10.03
CA GLU A 117 21.90 17.79 9.51
C GLU A 117 21.05 18.44 8.40
N PRO A 118 20.97 17.83 7.20
CA PRO A 118 20.08 18.33 6.17
C PRO A 118 18.62 18.18 6.60
N GLU A 119 17.73 18.92 5.97
CA GLU A 119 16.29 18.71 6.10
C GLU A 119 15.92 17.37 5.43
N PHE A 120 15.16 16.56 6.15
CA PHE A 120 14.70 15.24 5.66
C PHE A 120 13.20 15.27 5.40
N GLU A 121 12.81 14.95 4.17
CA GLU A 121 11.43 14.82 3.79
C GLU A 121 10.82 13.52 4.37
N CYS A 122 9.56 13.60 4.82
CA CYS A 122 8.79 12.45 5.36
C CYS A 122 9.43 11.74 6.57
N VAL A 123 10.24 12.43 7.39
CA VAL A 123 10.82 11.89 8.61
C VAL A 123 10.11 12.46 9.84
N PRO A 124 9.23 11.67 10.51
CA PRO A 124 8.51 12.13 11.70
C PRO A 124 9.43 12.41 12.90
N GLU A 125 9.02 13.35 13.75
CA GLU A 125 9.74 13.70 15.00
C GLU A 125 9.81 12.55 16.01
N VAL A 126 8.93 11.55 15.88
CA VAL A 126 8.89 10.36 16.77
C VAL A 126 10.24 9.65 16.90
N TYR A 127 11.12 9.78 15.92
CA TYR A 127 12.44 9.15 15.97
C TYR A 127 13.37 9.79 17.02
N GLU A 128 13.18 11.06 17.40
CA GLU A 128 13.90 11.68 18.52
C GLU A 128 13.53 11.03 19.85
N PHE A 129 12.26 10.67 20.03
CA PHE A 129 11.78 9.90 21.18
C PHE A 129 12.55 8.58 21.36
N PHE A 130 12.88 7.90 20.26
CA PHE A 130 13.67 6.65 20.30
C PHE A 130 15.17 6.91 20.51
N ASN A 131 15.72 7.98 19.96
CA ASN A 131 17.12 8.35 20.22
C ASN A 131 17.35 8.60 21.72
N GLU A 132 16.43 9.27 22.41
CA GLU A 132 16.49 9.49 23.86
C GLU A 132 16.47 8.19 24.67
N ARG A 133 15.90 7.11 24.10
CA ARG A 133 15.74 5.78 24.72
C ARG A 133 16.81 4.76 24.30
N GLY A 134 17.91 5.26 23.71
CA GLY A 134 19.08 4.44 23.39
C GLY A 134 18.92 3.62 22.11
N TYR A 135 18.18 4.11 21.13
CA TYR A 135 18.17 3.57 19.78
C TYR A 135 18.90 4.51 18.83
N ALA A 136 19.71 3.97 17.94
CA ALA A 136 20.19 4.74 16.79
C ALA A 136 19.09 4.86 15.75
N THR A 137 19.01 6.01 15.06
CA THR A 137 18.18 6.15 13.86
C THR A 137 19.07 6.18 12.63
N VAL A 138 18.73 5.37 11.64
CA VAL A 138 19.45 5.21 10.37
C VAL A 138 18.53 5.61 9.23
N LEU A 139 18.93 6.58 8.41
CA LEU A 139 18.13 7.15 7.32
C LEU A 139 18.87 6.93 6.01
N CYS A 140 18.22 6.31 5.01
CA CYS A 140 18.82 6.10 3.70
C CYS A 140 17.83 6.44 2.59
N GLY A 141 18.25 7.26 1.62
CA GLY A 141 17.45 7.59 0.45
C GLY A 141 17.40 6.49 -0.61
N GLY A 142 18.40 5.63 -0.62
CA GLY A 142 18.54 4.60 -1.65
C GLY A 142 19.13 5.11 -2.96
N LEU A 143 19.05 4.26 -3.98
CA LEU A 143 19.58 4.52 -5.32
C LEU A 143 18.90 5.75 -5.96
N GLY A 144 19.67 6.56 -6.67
CA GLY A 144 19.16 7.70 -7.44
C GLY A 144 18.69 8.90 -6.63
N THR A 145 18.81 8.86 -5.29
CA THR A 145 18.53 10.02 -4.44
C THR A 145 19.75 10.95 -4.34
N ARG A 146 19.53 12.22 -4.01
CA ARG A 146 20.60 13.21 -3.91
C ARG A 146 21.69 12.76 -2.93
N GLY A 147 22.93 12.74 -3.42
CA GLY A 147 24.10 12.25 -2.68
C GLY A 147 24.41 10.77 -2.90
N SER A 148 23.44 9.94 -3.28
CA SER A 148 23.64 8.54 -3.67
C SER A 148 24.04 8.40 -5.14
N GLU A 149 24.45 7.19 -5.54
CA GLU A 149 24.71 6.80 -6.92
C GLU A 149 23.53 5.96 -7.46
N GLY A 150 23.60 5.51 -8.71
CA GLY A 150 22.61 4.67 -9.33
C GLY A 150 21.30 5.37 -9.72
N PHE A 151 20.24 4.57 -9.96
CA PHE A 151 18.91 5.03 -10.37
C PHE A 151 17.80 4.49 -9.50
N THR A 152 16.77 5.32 -9.28
CA THR A 152 15.50 4.88 -8.72
C THR A 152 14.71 4.08 -9.76
N ARG A 153 14.34 2.85 -9.42
CA ARG A 153 13.51 1.95 -10.25
C ARG A 153 12.28 1.46 -9.48
N SER A 154 11.74 2.24 -8.63
CA SER A 154 10.61 2.02 -7.71
C SER A 154 10.14 0.57 -7.56
N GLY A 155 10.40 0.01 -6.38
CA GLY A 155 9.99 -1.35 -6.03
C GLY A 155 10.82 -2.48 -6.64
N SER A 156 11.84 -2.19 -7.47
CA SER A 156 12.65 -3.20 -8.14
C SER A 156 13.54 -4.01 -7.17
N ARG A 157 14.04 -5.15 -7.68
CA ARG A 157 14.96 -5.99 -6.90
C ARG A 157 16.25 -5.25 -6.55
N GLU A 158 16.79 -4.42 -7.46
CA GLU A 158 17.97 -3.61 -7.22
C GLU A 158 17.78 -2.63 -6.05
N GLU A 159 16.62 -1.96 -6.03
CA GLU A 159 16.31 -1.02 -4.94
C GLU A 159 16.21 -1.74 -3.59
N VAL A 160 15.51 -2.87 -3.54
CA VAL A 160 15.40 -3.70 -2.34
C VAL A 160 16.77 -4.16 -1.85
N LEU A 161 17.66 -4.59 -2.75
CA LEU A 161 19.03 -5.01 -2.40
C LEU A 161 19.90 -3.85 -1.92
N ALA A 162 19.72 -2.66 -2.50
CA ALA A 162 20.43 -1.47 -2.06
C ALA A 162 20.02 -1.09 -0.62
N PHE A 163 18.74 -1.13 -0.28
CA PHE A 163 18.30 -0.91 1.09
C PHE A 163 18.73 -2.03 2.05
N ARG A 164 18.71 -3.27 1.60
CA ARG A 164 19.25 -4.42 2.36
C ARG A 164 20.71 -4.22 2.73
N SER A 165 21.53 -3.65 1.84
CA SER A 165 22.97 -3.48 2.08
C SER A 165 23.28 -2.62 3.30
N VAL A 166 22.38 -1.71 3.70
CA VAL A 166 22.51 -0.94 4.94
C VAL A 166 22.44 -1.85 6.17
N ILE A 167 21.52 -2.83 6.19
CA ILE A 167 21.45 -3.82 7.27
C ILE A 167 22.69 -4.71 7.26
N ASP A 168 23.17 -5.09 6.09
CA ASP A 168 24.40 -5.87 5.96
C ASP A 168 25.61 -5.08 6.49
N TRP A 169 25.70 -3.76 6.24
CA TRP A 169 26.74 -2.90 6.84
C TRP A 169 26.61 -2.80 8.36
N LEU A 170 25.39 -2.58 8.88
CA LEU A 170 25.13 -2.53 10.33
C LEU A 170 25.53 -3.84 11.05
N ASN A 171 25.63 -4.94 10.30
CA ASN A 171 26.04 -6.28 10.75
C ASN A 171 27.46 -6.68 10.30
N GLY A 172 28.22 -5.76 9.69
CA GLY A 172 29.60 -5.99 9.26
C GLY A 172 29.79 -6.87 8.02
N ARG A 173 28.74 -7.07 7.22
CA ARG A 173 28.76 -7.86 5.97
C ARG A 173 28.89 -7.03 4.69
N ALA A 174 28.65 -5.72 4.76
CA ALA A 174 28.89 -4.79 3.67
C ALA A 174 29.89 -3.70 4.09
N ARG A 175 30.48 -3.02 3.13
CA ARG A 175 31.40 -1.90 3.36
C ARG A 175 30.65 -0.58 3.34
N ALA A 176 31.18 0.41 4.07
CA ALA A 176 30.78 1.80 3.92
C ALA A 176 32.01 2.70 3.99
N PHE A 177 31.88 3.89 3.42
CA PHE A 177 32.95 4.87 3.30
C PHE A 177 32.51 6.23 3.85
N THR A 178 33.48 7.05 4.26
CA THR A 178 33.23 8.42 4.75
C THR A 178 32.78 9.37 3.64
N ASP A 179 33.18 9.09 2.39
CA ASP A 179 32.80 9.81 1.18
C ASP A 179 32.88 8.90 -0.06
N LYS A 180 32.47 9.41 -1.22
CA LYS A 180 32.40 8.64 -2.48
C LYS A 180 33.76 8.49 -3.20
N THR A 181 34.83 9.12 -2.76
CA THR A 181 36.07 9.26 -3.55
C THR A 181 37.34 8.77 -2.84
N ASN A 182 37.46 8.98 -1.52
CA ASN A 182 38.71 8.72 -0.80
C ASN A 182 38.87 7.27 -0.31
N ASN A 183 37.83 6.46 -0.40
CA ASN A 183 37.81 5.06 0.01
C ASN A 183 38.28 4.84 1.47
N ILE A 184 37.97 5.78 2.37
CA ILE A 184 38.19 5.62 3.81
C ILE A 184 37.02 4.85 4.39
N GLU A 185 37.27 3.61 4.77
CA GLU A 185 36.24 2.68 5.26
C GLU A 185 35.81 3.01 6.69
N ILE A 186 34.51 2.87 6.98
CA ILE A 186 33.93 3.05 8.30
C ILE A 186 33.02 1.88 8.67
N LYS A 187 33.13 1.39 9.92
CA LYS A 187 32.34 0.27 10.44
C LYS A 187 31.31 0.73 11.44
N ALA A 188 30.14 0.09 11.44
CA ALA A 188 29.08 0.34 12.43
C ALA A 188 29.38 -0.37 13.76
N SER A 189 30.56 -0.13 14.36
CA SER A 189 30.98 -0.78 15.61
C SER A 189 30.08 -0.52 16.81
N TRP A 190 29.31 0.55 16.74
CA TRP A 190 28.31 0.95 17.71
C TRP A 190 27.00 0.13 17.62
N CYS A 191 26.73 -0.55 16.51
CA CYS A 191 25.50 -1.29 16.31
C CYS A 191 25.53 -2.64 17.01
N SER A 192 24.44 -3.02 17.67
CA SER A 192 24.28 -4.34 18.29
C SER A 192 24.04 -5.46 17.27
N GLY A 193 23.75 -5.11 16.01
CA GLY A 193 23.32 -6.03 14.96
C GLY A 193 21.80 -6.27 14.95
N ASN A 194 21.05 -5.78 15.94
CA ASN A 194 19.60 -5.86 15.96
C ASN A 194 19.00 -4.61 15.30
N VAL A 195 18.29 -4.81 14.18
CA VAL A 195 17.72 -3.74 13.37
C VAL A 195 16.21 -3.91 13.28
N ALA A 196 15.47 -2.81 13.43
CA ALA A 196 14.08 -2.69 13.04
C ALA A 196 13.97 -1.80 11.81
N MET A 197 13.01 -2.04 10.93
CA MET A 197 12.60 -1.07 9.91
C MET A 197 11.18 -0.60 10.17
N THR A 198 10.94 0.69 10.00
CA THR A 198 9.61 1.28 10.16
C THR A 198 9.48 2.51 9.28
N ALA A 199 8.32 2.81 8.85
CA ALA A 199 7.75 4.07 8.39
C ALA A 199 6.50 3.82 7.53
N LYS A 200 5.93 4.90 6.94
CA LYS A 200 4.66 4.89 6.21
C LYS A 200 4.87 4.85 4.69
N SER A 201 3.88 4.31 3.96
CA SER A 201 3.78 4.42 2.50
C SER A 201 4.91 3.69 1.77
N TYR A 202 5.58 4.34 0.83
CA TYR A 202 6.74 3.78 0.13
C TYR A 202 7.85 3.33 1.11
N LEU A 203 8.06 4.07 2.18
CA LEU A 203 9.02 3.72 3.22
C LEU A 203 8.60 2.42 3.94
N GLY A 204 7.31 2.27 4.24
CA GLY A 204 6.71 1.04 4.77
C GLY A 204 6.80 -0.13 3.78
N THR A 205 6.67 0.17 2.49
CA THR A 205 6.86 -0.78 1.39
C THR A 205 8.27 -1.36 1.39
N MET A 206 9.29 -0.51 1.58
CA MET A 206 10.68 -0.98 1.65
C MET A 206 10.94 -1.85 2.87
N CYS A 207 10.22 -1.63 3.98
CA CYS A 207 10.27 -2.57 5.12
C CYS A 207 9.87 -3.99 4.69
N ILE A 208 8.79 -4.12 3.93
CA ILE A 208 8.28 -5.42 3.44
C ILE A 208 9.25 -6.02 2.43
N GLY A 209 9.68 -5.24 1.42
CA GLY A 209 10.61 -5.69 0.37
C GLY A 209 11.94 -6.19 0.95
N VAL A 210 12.53 -5.46 1.91
CA VAL A 210 13.79 -5.85 2.56
C VAL A 210 13.58 -7.08 3.45
N ALA A 211 12.49 -7.16 4.23
CA ALA A 211 12.19 -8.34 5.04
C ALA A 211 12.01 -9.60 4.18
N ALA A 212 11.42 -9.45 2.98
CA ALA A 212 11.26 -10.53 2.01
C ALA A 212 12.58 -11.00 1.37
N THR A 213 13.73 -10.39 1.69
CA THR A 213 15.05 -10.93 1.35
C THR A 213 15.55 -11.97 2.36
N GLY A 214 14.93 -12.06 3.54
CA GLY A 214 15.39 -12.90 4.65
C GLY A 214 16.68 -12.42 5.31
N VAL A 215 17.05 -11.13 5.15
CA VAL A 215 18.33 -10.58 5.64
C VAL A 215 18.52 -10.81 7.14
N GLU A 216 19.68 -11.35 7.49
CA GLU A 216 20.05 -11.55 8.89
C GLU A 216 20.29 -10.19 9.60
N GLY A 217 19.88 -10.09 10.86
CA GLY A 217 19.99 -8.86 11.66
C GLY A 217 18.72 -8.03 11.67
N LEU A 218 17.84 -8.16 10.68
CA LEU A 218 16.50 -7.56 10.71
C LEU A 218 15.62 -8.38 11.66
N LYS A 219 15.25 -7.79 12.80
CA LYS A 219 14.48 -8.48 13.86
C LYS A 219 13.00 -8.23 13.77
N THR A 220 12.62 -7.04 13.32
CA THR A 220 11.21 -6.66 13.18
C THR A 220 11.03 -5.60 12.10
N ILE A 221 9.85 -5.57 11.51
CA ILE A 221 9.40 -4.47 10.64
C ILE A 221 8.05 -3.94 11.13
N ILE A 222 7.84 -2.65 10.96
CA ILE A 222 6.59 -1.96 11.28
C ILE A 222 6.18 -1.14 10.05
N PRO A 223 5.61 -1.79 9.02
CA PRO A 223 5.13 -1.09 7.83
C PRO A 223 3.79 -0.41 8.13
N GLU A 224 3.76 0.93 8.12
CA GLU A 224 2.53 1.70 8.15
C GLU A 224 2.08 1.96 6.71
N ALA A 225 0.85 1.57 6.34
CA ALA A 225 0.30 1.72 5.00
C ALA A 225 1.31 1.33 3.88
N GLY A 226 2.00 0.20 4.06
CA GLY A 226 3.02 -0.29 3.14
C GLY A 226 2.43 -1.11 2.00
N ILE A 227 3.03 -1.00 0.80
CA ILE A 227 2.67 -1.76 -0.40
C ILE A 227 3.34 -3.13 -0.32
N SER A 228 2.57 -4.22 -0.34
CA SER A 228 3.08 -5.60 -0.41
C SER A 228 3.14 -6.13 -1.86
N ASN A 229 2.31 -5.56 -2.73
CA ASN A 229 2.24 -5.87 -4.15
C ASN A 229 2.01 -4.58 -4.95
N TRP A 230 3.00 -4.14 -5.71
CA TRP A 230 2.92 -2.90 -6.48
C TRP A 230 1.88 -2.95 -7.60
N TYR A 231 1.55 -4.14 -8.13
CA TYR A 231 0.44 -4.30 -9.06
C TYR A 231 -0.86 -3.81 -8.44
N ASP A 232 -1.21 -4.30 -7.27
CA ASP A 232 -2.45 -3.94 -6.59
C ASP A 232 -2.48 -2.48 -6.06
N TYR A 233 -1.37 -1.76 -6.16
CA TYR A 233 -1.31 -0.33 -5.88
C TYR A 233 -1.71 0.50 -7.11
N TYR A 234 -1.18 0.17 -8.30
CA TYR A 234 -1.42 0.90 -9.54
C TYR A 234 -2.46 0.25 -10.45
N ARG A 235 -2.83 -0.99 -10.20
CA ARG A 235 -3.73 -1.81 -11.01
C ARG A 235 -4.77 -2.50 -10.15
N CYS A 236 -5.88 -2.88 -10.78
CA CYS A 236 -6.86 -3.79 -10.19
C CYS A 236 -7.64 -4.47 -11.31
N GLY A 237 -7.76 -5.80 -11.25
CA GLY A 237 -8.59 -6.55 -12.19
C GLY A 237 -8.25 -6.34 -13.67
N GLY A 238 -6.98 -6.06 -14.02
CA GLY A 238 -6.59 -5.76 -15.41
C GLY A 238 -6.89 -4.33 -15.88
N LEU A 239 -7.12 -3.41 -14.94
CA LEU A 239 -7.32 -1.98 -15.17
C LEU A 239 -6.24 -1.16 -14.44
N THR A 240 -5.95 0.04 -14.94
CA THR A 240 -5.18 1.03 -14.20
C THR A 240 -6.09 1.67 -13.15
N VAL A 241 -5.80 1.39 -11.88
CA VAL A 241 -6.58 1.85 -10.71
C VAL A 241 -5.62 2.30 -9.61
N PRO A 242 -4.97 3.47 -9.74
CA PRO A 242 -4.08 4.00 -8.71
C PRO A 242 -4.86 4.51 -7.48
N ALA A 243 -4.25 5.36 -6.70
CA ALA A 243 -4.91 6.05 -5.59
C ALA A 243 -6.14 6.84 -6.07
N LEU A 244 -7.23 6.83 -5.31
CA LEU A 244 -8.39 7.67 -5.64
C LEU A 244 -7.99 9.15 -5.61
N GLY A 245 -8.48 9.90 -6.59
CA GLY A 245 -8.08 11.30 -6.81
C GLY A 245 -6.75 11.50 -7.55
N TRP A 246 -6.04 10.39 -7.90
CA TRP A 246 -4.76 10.41 -8.61
C TRP A 246 -4.77 9.46 -9.81
N GLN A 247 -5.88 9.39 -10.56
CA GLN A 247 -6.08 8.38 -11.61
C GLN A 247 -4.99 8.33 -12.67
N GLY A 248 -4.32 9.44 -12.93
CA GLY A 248 -3.20 9.51 -13.87
C GLY A 248 -1.85 9.08 -13.31
N ASP A 249 -1.76 8.69 -12.03
CA ASP A 249 -0.52 8.23 -11.42
C ASP A 249 -0.08 6.86 -11.94
N ASP A 250 1.24 6.62 -11.97
CA ASP A 250 1.84 5.33 -12.29
C ASP A 250 3.29 5.24 -11.77
N LEU A 251 3.88 4.07 -11.86
CA LEU A 251 5.21 3.78 -11.31
C LEU A 251 6.31 4.62 -11.96
N ASP A 252 6.21 4.91 -13.26
CA ASP A 252 7.18 5.77 -13.97
C ASP A 252 7.21 7.19 -13.42
N LEU A 253 6.05 7.71 -12.99
CA LEU A 253 5.96 9.04 -12.37
C LEU A 253 6.60 9.05 -10.99
N LEU A 254 6.34 8.02 -10.19
CA LEU A 254 6.96 7.87 -8.88
C LEU A 254 8.48 7.73 -8.98
N ALA A 255 9.00 6.96 -9.94
CA ALA A 255 10.43 6.83 -10.19
C ALA A 255 11.08 8.17 -10.56
N LYS A 256 10.43 8.95 -11.43
CA LYS A 256 10.88 10.32 -11.78
C LYS A 256 10.85 11.26 -10.59
N TYR A 257 9.79 11.21 -9.80
CA TYR A 257 9.61 12.01 -8.60
C TYR A 257 10.74 11.78 -7.60
N CYS A 258 11.09 10.53 -7.34
CA CYS A 258 12.12 10.13 -6.38
C CYS A 258 13.57 10.29 -6.90
N PHE A 259 13.80 10.46 -8.20
CA PHE A 259 15.14 10.61 -8.78
C PHE A 259 15.77 11.98 -8.47
N SER A 260 15.96 12.28 -7.18
CA SER A 260 16.48 13.57 -6.71
C SER A 260 17.98 13.80 -6.97
N ARG A 261 18.75 12.75 -7.36
CA ARG A 261 20.11 12.88 -7.91
C ARG A 261 20.15 13.89 -9.05
N ALA A 262 19.07 13.99 -9.84
CA ALA A 262 18.94 14.96 -10.92
C ALA A 262 18.95 16.44 -10.49
N LYS A 263 18.78 16.74 -9.20
CA LYS A 263 18.89 18.12 -8.67
C LYS A 263 20.33 18.62 -8.62
N ASP A 264 21.32 17.73 -8.69
CA ASP A 264 22.72 18.09 -8.97
C ASP A 264 22.96 18.04 -10.48
N ALA A 265 23.08 19.20 -11.11
CA ALA A 265 23.16 19.29 -12.56
C ALA A 265 24.40 18.59 -13.14
N ALA A 266 25.54 18.59 -12.43
CA ALA A 266 26.75 17.92 -12.89
C ALA A 266 26.61 16.40 -12.81
N ASP A 267 26.03 15.89 -11.74
CA ASP A 267 25.76 14.47 -11.53
C ASP A 267 24.72 13.96 -12.54
N TYR A 268 23.63 14.72 -12.75
CA TYR A 268 22.59 14.38 -13.72
C TYR A 268 23.11 14.27 -15.16
N VAL A 269 23.94 15.25 -15.61
CA VAL A 269 24.51 15.21 -16.98
C VAL A 269 25.34 13.95 -17.22
N ALA A 270 26.03 13.44 -16.19
CA ALA A 270 26.85 12.24 -16.31
C ALA A 270 26.02 10.94 -16.52
N VAL A 271 24.76 10.90 -16.03
CA VAL A 271 23.94 9.68 -16.01
C VAL A 271 22.66 9.78 -16.84
N LYS A 272 22.37 10.94 -17.43
CA LYS A 272 21.09 11.23 -18.09
C LYS A 272 20.68 10.19 -19.13
N ASP A 273 21.58 9.83 -20.05
CA ASP A 273 21.25 8.94 -21.16
C ASP A 273 20.92 7.50 -20.66
N ALA A 274 21.67 7.04 -19.66
CA ALA A 274 21.43 5.74 -19.03
C ALA A 274 20.11 5.77 -18.21
N TYR A 275 19.83 6.87 -17.52
CA TYR A 275 18.57 7.06 -16.81
C TYR A 275 17.36 7.08 -17.75
N ASP A 276 17.44 7.84 -18.87
CA ASP A 276 16.36 7.90 -19.85
C ASP A 276 16.06 6.50 -20.45
N ALA A 277 17.11 5.71 -20.68
CA ALA A 277 16.96 4.31 -21.14
C ALA A 277 16.28 3.44 -20.07
N ALA A 278 16.68 3.54 -18.81
CA ALA A 278 16.09 2.80 -17.70
C ALA A 278 14.61 3.18 -17.48
N LEU A 279 14.27 4.47 -17.59
CA LEU A 279 12.90 4.95 -17.49
C LEU A 279 12.03 4.44 -18.66
N ALA A 280 12.59 4.35 -19.87
CA ALA A 280 11.89 3.76 -21.02
C ALA A 280 11.65 2.25 -20.85
N GLU A 281 12.56 1.53 -20.19
CA GLU A 281 12.35 0.11 -19.81
C GLU A 281 11.23 -0.04 -18.80
N LEU A 282 11.23 0.80 -17.76
CA LEU A 282 10.21 0.80 -16.72
C LEU A 282 8.81 1.01 -17.34
N ARG A 283 8.65 2.04 -18.20
CA ARG A 283 7.39 2.31 -18.92
C ARG A 283 6.91 1.16 -19.79
N ARG A 284 7.83 0.45 -20.44
CA ARG A 284 7.45 -0.75 -21.20
C ARG A 284 7.00 -1.89 -20.29
N GLY A 285 7.66 -2.03 -19.12
CA GLY A 285 7.38 -3.09 -18.16
C GLY A 285 6.06 -2.91 -17.44
N GLU A 286 5.72 -1.69 -17.02
CA GLU A 286 4.47 -1.40 -16.30
C GLU A 286 3.22 -1.64 -17.15
N ASP A 287 3.36 -1.62 -18.48
CA ASP A 287 2.32 -1.92 -19.47
C ASP A 287 0.96 -1.28 -19.12
N ARG A 288 0.98 0.06 -19.02
CA ARG A 288 -0.21 0.84 -18.64
C ARG A 288 -1.41 0.56 -19.55
N ALA A 289 -1.16 0.28 -20.84
CA ALA A 289 -2.20 0.09 -21.85
C ALA A 289 -3.03 -1.17 -21.62
N SER A 290 -2.40 -2.28 -21.27
CA SER A 290 -3.14 -3.53 -21.03
C SER A 290 -3.69 -3.60 -19.62
N GLY A 291 -3.02 -3.00 -18.63
CA GLY A 291 -3.34 -3.11 -17.22
C GLY A 291 -3.16 -4.53 -16.65
N SER A 292 -2.65 -5.48 -17.46
CA SER A 292 -2.50 -6.87 -17.06
C SER A 292 -1.30 -7.09 -16.13
N TYR A 293 -1.39 -8.11 -15.28
CA TYR A 293 -0.26 -8.59 -14.50
C TYR A 293 0.78 -9.25 -15.41
N ASN A 294 2.05 -8.93 -15.21
CA ASN A 294 3.14 -9.48 -16.01
C ASN A 294 4.40 -9.65 -15.14
N ARG A 295 5.50 -10.12 -15.75
CA ARG A 295 6.77 -10.38 -15.07
C ARG A 295 7.37 -9.16 -14.37
N PHE A 296 7.12 -7.95 -14.86
CA PHE A 296 7.56 -6.69 -14.23
C PHE A 296 6.85 -6.46 -12.89
N TRP A 297 5.57 -6.75 -12.83
CA TRP A 297 4.78 -6.66 -11.60
C TRP A 297 5.06 -7.82 -10.65
N ASP A 298 5.35 -9.02 -11.19
CA ASP A 298 5.70 -10.19 -10.37
C ASP A 298 7.02 -9.98 -9.61
N GLU A 299 8.01 -9.29 -10.19
CA GLU A 299 9.22 -8.81 -9.51
C GLU A 299 8.90 -7.93 -8.30
N ARG A 300 7.85 -7.11 -8.41
CA ARG A 300 7.41 -6.13 -7.42
C ARG A 300 6.31 -6.63 -6.49
N ASN A 301 6.03 -7.91 -6.54
CA ASN A 301 5.10 -8.59 -5.65
C ASN A 301 5.88 -9.30 -4.52
N TYR A 302 6.07 -8.61 -3.42
CA TYR A 302 6.85 -9.13 -2.29
C TYR A 302 6.17 -10.28 -1.57
N LEU A 303 4.85 -10.49 -1.76
CA LEU A 303 4.13 -11.66 -1.25
C LEU A 303 4.67 -12.96 -1.84
N ASN A 304 5.25 -12.94 -3.05
CA ASN A 304 5.90 -14.09 -3.66
C ASN A 304 7.13 -14.58 -2.87
N LEU A 305 7.67 -13.73 -1.99
CA LEU A 305 8.83 -14.02 -1.14
C LEU A 305 8.46 -14.02 0.37
N ALA A 306 7.18 -14.07 0.72
CA ALA A 306 6.75 -14.03 2.12
C ALA A 306 7.28 -15.22 2.94
N ASP A 307 7.62 -16.33 2.30
CA ASP A 307 8.26 -17.49 2.93
C ASP A 307 9.70 -17.22 3.40
N ARG A 308 10.34 -16.15 2.91
CA ARG A 308 11.68 -15.71 3.33
C ARG A 308 11.65 -14.76 4.53
N ILE A 309 10.50 -14.20 4.90
CA ILE A 309 10.38 -13.27 6.02
C ILE A 309 10.66 -14.01 7.33
N ARG A 310 11.68 -13.53 8.08
CA ARG A 310 12.10 -14.06 9.37
C ARG A 310 11.86 -13.06 10.52
N ALA A 311 11.77 -11.78 10.19
CA ALA A 311 11.47 -10.71 11.13
C ALA A 311 10.02 -10.79 11.60
N SER A 312 9.75 -10.42 12.85
CA SER A 312 8.37 -10.16 13.28
C SER A 312 7.79 -8.95 12.54
N VAL A 313 6.48 -8.91 12.37
CA VAL A 313 5.82 -7.87 11.57
C VAL A 313 4.69 -7.23 12.35
N PHE A 314 4.74 -5.91 12.50
CA PHE A 314 3.63 -5.14 13.05
C PHE A 314 3.04 -4.23 11.96
N ILE A 315 1.96 -4.67 11.34
CA ILE A 315 1.27 -3.93 10.29
C ILE A 315 0.39 -2.84 10.91
N VAL A 316 0.47 -1.63 10.36
CA VAL A 316 -0.45 -0.52 10.70
C VAL A 316 -1.07 0.00 9.41
N HIS A 317 -2.41 0.15 9.36
CA HIS A 317 -3.08 0.55 8.12
C HIS A 317 -4.40 1.28 8.35
N GLY A 318 -4.71 2.25 7.47
CA GLY A 318 -5.98 2.96 7.48
C GLY A 318 -7.08 2.21 6.71
N LEU A 319 -8.26 2.08 7.30
CA LEU A 319 -9.44 1.49 6.65
C LEU A 319 -10.08 2.42 5.61
N ASN A 320 -9.82 3.73 5.71
CA ASN A 320 -10.20 4.72 4.70
C ASN A 320 -8.99 5.18 3.86
N ASP A 321 -7.94 4.38 3.82
CA ASP A 321 -6.78 4.65 2.97
C ASP A 321 -7.06 4.20 1.53
N TRP A 322 -7.54 5.13 0.70
CA TRP A 322 -7.76 4.93 -0.72
C TRP A 322 -6.53 5.29 -1.58
N ASN A 323 -5.42 5.65 -0.94
CA ASN A 323 -4.11 5.72 -1.57
C ASN A 323 -3.47 4.32 -1.58
N VAL A 324 -3.01 3.83 -0.42
CA VAL A 324 -2.55 2.44 -0.26
C VAL A 324 -3.70 1.63 0.32
N LYS A 325 -4.44 0.96 -0.56
CA LYS A 325 -5.68 0.25 -0.19
C LYS A 325 -5.38 -0.95 0.73
N THR A 326 -6.37 -1.38 1.52
CA THR A 326 -6.22 -2.51 2.46
C THR A 326 -5.94 -3.87 1.80
N ASN A 327 -6.10 -3.98 0.47
CA ASN A 327 -5.63 -5.14 -0.30
C ASN A 327 -4.10 -5.32 -0.26
N GLN A 328 -3.36 -4.38 0.36
CA GLN A 328 -1.92 -4.49 0.60
C GLN A 328 -1.62 -5.16 1.95
N CYS A 329 -2.28 -4.74 3.02
CA CYS A 329 -2.00 -5.21 4.37
C CYS A 329 -2.64 -6.57 4.69
N ILE A 330 -3.85 -6.82 4.20
CA ILE A 330 -4.60 -8.05 4.53
C ILE A 330 -3.96 -9.32 3.92
N PRO A 331 -3.60 -9.38 2.63
CA PRO A 331 -2.89 -10.54 2.10
C PRO A 331 -1.55 -10.78 2.80
N LEU A 332 -0.81 -9.72 3.12
CA LEU A 332 0.44 -9.84 3.87
C LEU A 332 0.20 -10.48 5.24
N PHE A 333 -0.76 -9.98 6.02
CA PHE A 333 -1.08 -10.53 7.34
C PHE A 333 -1.44 -12.01 7.26
N ARG A 334 -2.31 -12.41 6.31
CA ARG A 334 -2.69 -13.81 6.10
C ARG A 334 -1.52 -14.71 5.74
N GLU A 335 -0.60 -14.23 4.90
CA GLU A 335 0.59 -15.01 4.52
C GLU A 335 1.54 -15.19 5.72
N LEU A 336 1.65 -14.19 6.60
CA LEU A 336 2.43 -14.28 7.83
C LEU A 336 1.82 -15.27 8.83
N GLU A 337 0.50 -15.18 9.07
CA GLU A 337 -0.24 -16.12 9.92
C GLU A 337 -0.06 -17.58 9.44
N LYS A 338 -0.28 -17.82 8.15
CA LYS A 338 -0.14 -19.15 7.52
C LYS A 338 1.26 -19.75 7.73
N ARG A 339 2.29 -18.92 7.86
CA ARG A 339 3.68 -19.33 8.05
C ARG A 339 4.14 -19.32 9.51
N GLY A 340 3.27 -18.89 10.42
CA GLY A 340 3.61 -18.78 11.84
C GLY A 340 4.66 -17.70 12.14
N VAL A 341 4.79 -16.68 11.29
CA VAL A 341 5.62 -15.51 11.57
C VAL A 341 4.92 -14.67 12.63
N PRO A 342 5.60 -14.25 13.72
CA PRO A 342 4.98 -13.37 14.70
C PRO A 342 4.48 -12.09 14.05
N ALA A 343 3.16 -11.91 14.03
CA ALA A 343 2.53 -10.78 13.36
C ALA A 343 1.50 -10.11 14.27
N LYS A 344 1.43 -8.78 14.19
CA LYS A 344 0.38 -7.94 14.78
C LYS A 344 -0.14 -7.01 13.70
N MET A 345 -1.45 -6.72 13.72
CA MET A 345 -2.07 -5.79 12.80
C MET A 345 -2.94 -4.79 13.55
N MET A 346 -2.78 -3.52 13.24
CA MET A 346 -3.58 -2.41 13.77
C MET A 346 -4.22 -1.65 12.62
N LEU A 347 -5.56 -1.65 12.58
CA LEU A 347 -6.35 -0.98 11.54
C LEU A 347 -7.08 0.21 12.15
N HIS A 348 -6.82 1.41 11.65
CA HIS A 348 -7.46 2.65 12.11
C HIS A 348 -8.46 3.17 11.08
N GLN A 349 -9.39 4.03 11.50
CA GLN A 349 -10.42 4.61 10.60
C GLN A 349 -9.92 5.76 9.73
N GLY A 350 -8.66 6.17 9.90
CA GLY A 350 -8.09 7.28 9.15
C GLY A 350 -7.71 6.93 7.71
N PRO A 351 -7.33 7.95 6.94
CA PRO A 351 -6.76 7.82 5.60
C PRO A 351 -5.26 7.45 5.67
N HIS A 352 -4.48 7.88 4.68
CA HIS A 352 -3.05 7.63 4.54
C HIS A 352 -2.19 8.49 5.48
N VAL A 353 -2.15 8.18 6.77
CA VAL A 353 -1.49 8.99 7.82
C VAL A 353 -0.62 8.15 8.75
N TYR A 354 0.31 8.80 9.47
CA TYR A 354 0.96 8.20 10.65
C TYR A 354 0.02 8.28 11.86
N ILE A 355 0.03 7.26 12.73
CA ILE A 355 -0.86 7.20 13.89
C ILE A 355 -0.17 7.20 15.25
N HIS A 356 1.15 7.42 15.30
CA HIS A 356 1.90 7.38 16.58
C HIS A 356 1.44 8.41 17.62
N ASN A 357 0.79 9.48 17.21
CA ASN A 357 0.16 10.48 18.08
C ASN A 357 -1.38 10.58 17.90
N LEU A 358 -2.01 9.58 17.26
CA LEU A 358 -3.47 9.48 17.21
C LEU A 358 -4.01 9.27 18.64
N ARG A 359 -4.96 10.12 19.05
CA ARG A 359 -5.59 10.06 20.36
C ARG A 359 -6.21 8.68 20.61
N ASP A 360 -6.11 8.21 21.85
CA ASP A 360 -6.66 6.91 22.30
C ASP A 360 -6.07 5.66 21.63
N SER A 361 -5.11 5.80 20.69
CA SER A 361 -4.46 4.67 20.04
C SER A 361 -3.41 3.96 20.90
N ASN A 362 -2.80 4.67 21.85
CA ASN A 362 -1.61 4.25 22.60
C ASN A 362 -0.44 3.79 21.70
N MET A 363 -0.43 4.24 20.43
CA MET A 363 0.48 3.71 19.41
C MET A 363 1.96 3.88 19.77
N LEU A 364 2.33 5.04 20.35
CA LEU A 364 3.72 5.29 20.72
C LEU A 364 4.22 4.33 21.82
N ASP A 365 3.37 4.02 22.82
CA ASP A 365 3.67 3.02 23.85
C ASP A 365 3.75 1.60 23.23
N ILE A 366 2.82 1.26 22.37
CA ILE A 366 2.81 -0.04 21.67
C ILE A 366 4.08 -0.20 20.83
N LEU A 367 4.46 0.82 20.06
CA LEU A 367 5.70 0.82 19.27
C LEU A 367 6.94 0.64 20.15
N HIS A 368 7.01 1.39 21.27
CA HIS A 368 8.15 1.29 22.18
C HIS A 368 8.27 -0.11 22.80
N ARG A 369 7.17 -0.66 23.32
CA ARG A 369 7.16 -2.04 23.89
C ARG A 369 7.47 -3.10 22.84
N TRP A 370 7.00 -2.92 21.60
CA TRP A 370 7.30 -3.82 20.48
C TRP A 370 8.80 -3.82 20.16
N LEU A 371 9.40 -2.62 20.04
CA LEU A 371 10.84 -2.47 19.77
C LEU A 371 11.70 -2.97 20.95
N GLU A 372 11.31 -2.74 22.20
CA GLU A 372 12.00 -3.30 23.37
C GLU A 372 12.01 -4.83 23.36
N HIS A 373 10.87 -5.43 23.04
CA HIS A 373 10.77 -6.89 22.99
C HIS A 373 11.67 -7.48 21.90
N TYR A 374 11.53 -7.02 20.64
CA TYR A 374 12.23 -7.64 19.51
C TYR A 374 13.68 -7.19 19.32
N LEU A 375 14.05 -6.00 19.75
CA LEU A 375 15.43 -5.49 19.62
C LEU A 375 16.29 -5.67 20.88
N LYS A 376 15.68 -5.56 22.06
CA LYS A 376 16.40 -5.63 23.35
C LYS A 376 16.11 -6.90 24.14
N GLY A 377 15.16 -7.74 23.68
CA GLY A 377 14.79 -9.00 24.34
C GLY A 377 14.03 -8.83 25.67
N ILE A 378 13.39 -7.67 25.89
CA ILE A 378 12.63 -7.39 27.10
C ILE A 378 11.28 -8.10 27.04
N ASP A 379 10.98 -8.97 28.00
CA ASP A 379 9.65 -9.58 28.12
C ASP A 379 8.68 -8.61 28.81
N ASN A 380 8.04 -7.76 28.02
CA ASN A 380 7.02 -6.81 28.45
C ASN A 380 5.58 -7.24 28.10
N GLY A 381 5.40 -8.44 27.58
CA GLY A 381 4.09 -9.04 27.30
C GLY A 381 3.47 -8.66 25.97
N ILE A 382 4.01 -7.74 25.18
CA ILE A 382 3.41 -7.25 23.94
C ILE A 382 3.10 -8.36 22.92
N HIS A 383 3.93 -9.40 22.86
CA HIS A 383 3.77 -10.54 21.97
C HIS A 383 2.64 -11.51 22.38
N ARG A 384 2.04 -11.33 23.56
CA ARG A 384 0.90 -12.09 24.08
C ARG A 384 -0.41 -11.30 24.00
N GLU A 385 -0.36 -10.05 23.62
CA GLU A 385 -1.55 -9.24 23.38
C GLU A 385 -2.24 -9.67 22.08
N PRO A 386 -3.56 -9.42 21.92
CA PRO A 386 -4.29 -9.78 20.71
C PRO A 386 -3.57 -9.38 19.43
N ALA A 387 -3.59 -10.27 18.45
CA ALA A 387 -2.86 -10.07 17.19
C ALA A 387 -3.45 -8.95 16.34
N VAL A 388 -4.74 -8.66 16.48
CA VAL A 388 -5.46 -7.66 15.67
C VAL A 388 -6.17 -6.66 16.56
N LEU A 389 -5.97 -5.38 16.25
CA LEU A 389 -6.68 -4.24 16.84
C LEU A 389 -7.33 -3.45 15.73
N VAL A 390 -8.64 -3.18 15.83
CA VAL A 390 -9.37 -2.38 14.85
C VAL A 390 -10.08 -1.24 15.56
N GLU A 391 -9.82 0.01 15.13
CA GLU A 391 -10.54 1.19 15.60
C GLU A 391 -12.00 1.12 15.16
N SER A 392 -12.94 1.39 16.06
CA SER A 392 -14.36 1.41 15.73
C SER A 392 -14.72 2.63 14.88
N GLY A 393 -15.42 2.40 13.76
CA GLY A 393 -15.97 3.49 12.96
C GLY A 393 -17.10 4.27 13.64
N ALA A 394 -17.67 3.74 14.74
CA ALA A 394 -18.72 4.38 15.51
C ALA A 394 -18.17 5.23 16.65
N ASP A 395 -17.02 4.87 17.21
CA ASP A 395 -16.42 5.56 18.36
C ASP A 395 -14.88 5.41 18.29
N GLN A 396 -14.18 6.49 18.00
CA GLN A 396 -12.72 6.53 17.86
C GLN A 396 -11.95 6.15 19.14
N SER A 397 -12.60 6.19 20.30
CA SER A 397 -11.99 5.78 21.58
C SER A 397 -12.00 4.25 21.77
N VAL A 398 -12.73 3.50 20.92
CA VAL A 398 -12.91 2.06 21.04
C VAL A 398 -12.04 1.32 20.03
N TRP A 399 -11.16 0.45 20.55
CA TRP A 399 -10.35 -0.47 19.75
C TRP A 399 -10.81 -1.91 19.98
N MET A 400 -11.32 -2.54 18.93
CA MET A 400 -11.81 -3.91 18.95
C MET A 400 -10.65 -4.89 18.78
N ALA A 401 -10.45 -5.75 19.76
CA ALA A 401 -9.37 -6.73 19.78
C ALA A 401 -9.84 -8.12 19.28
N SER A 402 -8.99 -8.80 18.52
CA SER A 402 -9.22 -10.20 18.10
C SER A 402 -7.89 -10.93 17.85
N GLU A 403 -7.93 -12.26 17.83
CA GLU A 403 -6.76 -13.10 17.53
C GLU A 403 -6.58 -13.32 16.02
N THR A 404 -7.62 -13.13 15.23
CA THR A 404 -7.62 -13.35 13.77
C THR A 404 -8.31 -12.21 13.04
N TRP A 405 -8.03 -12.08 11.76
CA TRP A 405 -8.81 -11.24 10.86
C TRP A 405 -9.27 -12.05 9.63
N PRO A 406 -10.58 -12.07 9.27
CA PRO A 406 -11.71 -11.52 10.04
C PRO A 406 -11.84 -12.12 11.44
N PRO A 407 -12.52 -11.41 12.37
CA PRO A 407 -12.84 -11.98 13.69
C PRO A 407 -13.65 -13.26 13.54
N ALA A 408 -13.46 -14.21 14.46
CA ALA A 408 -14.12 -15.52 14.40
C ALA A 408 -15.67 -15.46 14.38
N GLY A 409 -16.26 -14.35 14.80
CA GLY A 409 -17.71 -14.10 14.75
C GLY A 409 -18.26 -13.67 13.39
N CYS A 410 -17.40 -13.27 12.45
CA CYS A 410 -17.81 -12.89 11.10
C CYS A 410 -17.96 -14.13 10.22
N ARG A 411 -19.08 -14.20 9.49
CA ARG A 411 -19.42 -15.30 8.58
C ARG A 411 -19.87 -14.75 7.25
N GLU A 412 -19.75 -15.54 6.20
CA GLU A 412 -20.27 -15.20 4.88
C GLU A 412 -21.80 -15.15 4.92
N ALA A 413 -22.37 -14.00 4.57
CA ALA A 413 -23.80 -13.80 4.41
C ALA A 413 -24.11 -13.50 2.95
N GLU A 414 -25.12 -14.17 2.41
CA GLU A 414 -25.58 -13.94 1.04
C GLU A 414 -26.39 -12.64 0.97
N PHE A 415 -26.01 -11.72 0.09
CA PHE A 415 -26.75 -10.49 -0.17
C PHE A 415 -28.00 -10.81 -1.01
N PRO A 416 -29.24 -10.51 -0.55
CA PRO A 416 -30.45 -10.88 -1.26
C PRO A 416 -30.64 -10.03 -2.53
N ILE A 417 -30.69 -10.68 -3.67
CA ILE A 417 -30.97 -10.04 -4.96
C ILE A 417 -32.47 -10.08 -5.25
N SER A 418 -33.12 -8.92 -5.18
CA SER A 418 -34.58 -8.82 -5.30
C SER A 418 -35.11 -8.90 -6.74
N ALA A 419 -34.27 -8.62 -7.74
CA ALA A 419 -34.63 -8.66 -9.14
C ALA A 419 -34.35 -10.05 -9.76
N ARG A 420 -35.11 -10.40 -10.80
CA ARG A 420 -34.91 -11.63 -11.57
C ARG A 420 -34.95 -11.32 -13.05
N GLY A 421 -34.08 -11.93 -13.84
CA GLY A 421 -33.97 -11.76 -15.28
C GLY A 421 -32.83 -10.81 -15.69
N ARG A 422 -32.79 -10.49 -16.97
CA ARG A 422 -31.73 -9.64 -17.52
C ARG A 422 -32.02 -8.16 -17.31
N GLN A 423 -31.03 -7.42 -16.86
CA GLN A 423 -31.06 -5.98 -16.68
C GLN A 423 -29.83 -5.34 -17.33
N THR A 424 -30.01 -4.15 -17.92
CA THR A 424 -28.93 -3.49 -18.67
C THR A 424 -28.40 -2.30 -17.90
N VAL A 425 -27.08 -2.27 -17.72
CA VAL A 425 -26.32 -1.07 -17.40
C VAL A 425 -25.92 -0.41 -18.72
N VAL A 426 -26.22 0.88 -18.88
CA VAL A 426 -25.73 1.72 -19.97
C VAL A 426 -24.59 2.56 -19.42
N ASP A 427 -23.36 2.13 -19.66
CA ASP A 427 -22.17 2.82 -19.21
C ASP A 427 -21.89 4.02 -20.12
N ASP A 428 -22.48 5.15 -19.78
CA ASP A 428 -22.42 6.42 -20.51
C ASP A 428 -22.15 7.57 -19.53
N LEU A 429 -20.88 7.94 -19.42
CA LEU A 429 -20.46 8.99 -18.49
C LEU A 429 -21.09 10.36 -18.84
N SER A 430 -21.44 10.60 -20.11
CA SER A 430 -22.10 11.83 -20.57
C SER A 430 -23.55 12.00 -20.05
N GLN A 431 -24.16 10.92 -19.59
CA GLN A 431 -25.50 10.89 -18.99
C GLN A 431 -25.48 10.96 -17.45
N THR A 432 -24.33 11.22 -16.87
CA THR A 432 -24.14 11.37 -15.41
C THR A 432 -23.91 12.83 -15.03
N ALA A 433 -23.92 13.12 -13.74
CA ALA A 433 -23.57 14.44 -13.20
C ALA A 433 -22.10 14.82 -13.39
N TYR A 434 -21.24 13.91 -13.86
CA TYR A 434 -19.82 14.18 -14.03
C TYR A 434 -19.54 15.20 -15.15
N ASP A 435 -18.77 16.23 -14.83
CA ASP A 435 -18.23 17.21 -15.79
C ASP A 435 -16.70 17.23 -15.68
N ARG A 436 -16.01 16.76 -16.73
CA ARG A 436 -14.55 16.74 -16.81
C ARG A 436 -13.89 18.10 -16.54
N LYS A 437 -14.56 19.21 -16.90
CA LYS A 437 -14.01 20.57 -16.68
C LYS A 437 -14.14 21.03 -15.24
N ALA A 438 -15.20 20.59 -14.56
CA ALA A 438 -15.46 20.91 -13.17
C ALA A 438 -14.79 19.93 -12.21
N ASP A 439 -14.42 18.74 -12.72
CA ASP A 439 -13.87 17.62 -11.94
C ASP A 439 -14.70 17.29 -10.68
N ASN A 440 -16.03 17.30 -10.86
CA ASN A 440 -17.02 17.17 -9.79
C ASN A 440 -17.30 15.70 -9.44
N LEU A 441 -16.26 14.95 -9.10
CA LEU A 441 -16.32 13.51 -8.80
C LEU A 441 -17.33 13.18 -7.68
N LYS A 442 -17.46 14.06 -6.68
CA LYS A 442 -18.44 13.87 -5.62
C LYS A 442 -19.88 13.89 -6.14
N ASP A 443 -20.22 14.82 -7.04
CA ASP A 443 -21.57 14.90 -7.62
C ASP A 443 -21.90 13.66 -8.43
N TRP A 444 -20.93 13.15 -9.21
CA TRP A 444 -21.05 11.88 -9.91
C TRP A 444 -21.34 10.72 -8.95
N ARG A 445 -20.57 10.63 -7.85
CA ARG A 445 -20.76 9.57 -6.85
C ARG A 445 -22.11 9.70 -6.15
N ASP A 446 -22.50 10.92 -5.76
CA ASP A 446 -23.80 11.17 -5.13
C ASP A 446 -24.95 10.76 -6.06
N GLU A 447 -24.87 11.07 -7.35
CA GLU A 447 -25.84 10.61 -8.35
C GLU A 447 -25.85 9.08 -8.47
N LEU A 448 -24.69 8.46 -8.61
CA LEU A 448 -24.57 7.00 -8.73
C LEU A 448 -25.22 6.27 -7.55
N VAL A 449 -25.05 6.78 -6.33
CA VAL A 449 -25.56 6.15 -5.10
C VAL A 449 -27.02 6.53 -4.82
N LEU A 450 -27.39 7.82 -4.91
CA LEU A 450 -28.62 8.34 -4.37
C LEU A 450 -29.76 8.50 -5.38
N ARG A 451 -29.44 8.69 -6.68
CA ARG A 451 -30.48 8.92 -7.68
C ARG A 451 -31.44 7.73 -7.71
N ASP A 452 -32.72 8.03 -7.53
CA ASP A 452 -33.82 7.04 -7.56
C ASP A 452 -34.77 7.38 -8.72
N ASP A 453 -34.28 7.16 -9.93
CA ASP A 453 -35.00 7.44 -11.19
C ASP A 453 -35.00 6.17 -12.04
N PRO A 454 -36.14 5.62 -12.42
CA PRO A 454 -36.24 4.44 -13.28
C PRO A 454 -35.57 4.58 -14.65
N GLU A 455 -35.38 5.80 -15.13
CA GLU A 455 -34.70 6.10 -16.40
C GLU A 455 -33.16 6.22 -16.24
N TYR A 456 -32.65 6.10 -15.02
CA TYR A 456 -31.21 6.12 -14.77
C TYR A 456 -30.61 4.74 -14.95
N HIS A 457 -29.97 4.50 -16.07
CA HIS A 457 -29.46 3.20 -16.48
C HIS A 457 -27.93 3.02 -16.28
N ASN A 458 -27.21 4.01 -15.71
CA ASN A 458 -25.77 3.91 -15.52
C ASN A 458 -25.34 2.92 -14.43
N ARG A 459 -26.28 2.34 -13.71
CA ARG A 459 -26.04 1.33 -12.68
C ARG A 459 -27.22 0.38 -12.48
N LEU A 460 -26.94 -0.76 -11.84
CA LEU A 460 -27.94 -1.53 -11.09
C LEU A 460 -27.67 -1.34 -9.59
N LYS A 461 -28.73 -1.08 -8.81
CA LYS A 461 -28.68 -0.94 -7.36
C LYS A 461 -29.62 -1.93 -6.69
N PHE A 462 -29.10 -2.74 -5.78
CA PHE A 462 -29.85 -3.64 -4.93
C PHE A 462 -29.70 -3.19 -3.49
N VAL A 463 -30.81 -3.16 -2.74
CA VAL A 463 -30.83 -2.70 -1.36
C VAL A 463 -31.23 -3.85 -0.45
N TRP A 464 -30.51 -3.99 0.66
CA TRP A 464 -30.74 -5.02 1.67
C TRP A 464 -30.77 -4.39 3.06
N ASN A 465 -31.85 -4.68 3.81
CA ASN A 465 -31.90 -4.39 5.24
C ASN A 465 -31.43 -5.64 6.03
N PRO A 466 -30.19 -5.67 6.53
CA PRO A 466 -29.67 -6.84 7.25
C PRO A 466 -30.24 -7.00 8.66
N PHE A 467 -31.01 -6.03 9.14
CA PHE A 467 -31.71 -6.04 10.44
C PHE A 467 -33.17 -6.51 10.35
N GLY A 468 -33.70 -6.77 9.15
CA GLY A 468 -35.09 -7.14 8.91
C GLY A 468 -35.45 -8.54 9.41
N GLU A 469 -36.72 -8.72 9.84
CA GLU A 469 -37.28 -10.03 10.18
C GLU A 469 -37.27 -10.97 8.96
N GLY A 470 -36.62 -12.13 9.06
CA GLY A 470 -36.56 -13.13 7.98
C GLY A 470 -35.19 -13.32 7.32
N ASN A 471 -34.23 -12.44 7.56
CA ASN A 471 -32.85 -12.57 7.07
C ASN A 471 -31.91 -13.26 8.07
N ALA A 472 -32.45 -13.85 9.13
CA ALA A 472 -31.67 -14.62 10.08
C ALA A 472 -31.24 -15.94 9.41
N SER A 473 -29.94 -16.13 9.19
CA SER A 473 -29.35 -17.45 9.19
C SER A 473 -29.92 -18.25 10.40
N ASP A 474 -30.03 -19.56 10.32
CA ASP A 474 -30.56 -20.44 11.41
C ASP A 474 -29.79 -20.31 12.75
N ASP A 475 -28.91 -19.34 12.88
CA ASP A 475 -28.11 -19.08 14.06
C ASP A 475 -28.91 -18.29 15.11
N ALA A 476 -29.29 -19.02 16.20
CA ALA A 476 -30.03 -18.46 17.30
C ALA A 476 -29.33 -17.29 18.02
N SER A 477 -28.01 -17.11 17.82
CA SER A 477 -27.23 -16.00 18.37
C SER A 477 -27.54 -14.67 17.66
N LEU A 478 -28.14 -14.74 16.45
CA LEU A 478 -28.56 -13.58 15.66
C LEU A 478 -29.99 -13.10 15.95
N LYS A 479 -30.73 -13.79 16.85
CA LYS A 479 -32.17 -13.58 17.13
C LYS A 479 -32.47 -12.67 18.34
N THR A 480 -31.51 -11.94 18.88
CA THR A 480 -31.80 -10.97 19.97
C THR A 480 -32.22 -9.62 19.40
N ASP A 481 -33.14 -8.93 20.13
CA ASP A 481 -33.79 -7.65 19.85
C ASP A 481 -33.06 -6.76 18.79
N SER A 482 -33.59 -6.73 17.58
CA SER A 482 -32.96 -6.16 16.39
C SER A 482 -32.84 -4.63 16.41
N SER A 483 -33.48 -3.95 17.34
CA SER A 483 -33.61 -2.49 17.34
C SER A 483 -32.36 -1.73 17.84
N ASN A 484 -31.38 -2.42 18.44
CA ASN A 484 -30.19 -1.80 19.04
C ASN A 484 -28.88 -2.53 18.73
N ARG A 485 -28.85 -3.37 17.71
CA ARG A 485 -27.71 -4.22 17.39
C ARG A 485 -26.87 -3.62 16.27
N TRP A 486 -25.59 -3.41 16.52
CA TRP A 486 -24.61 -3.07 15.52
C TRP A 486 -24.11 -4.33 14.79
N LEU A 487 -23.91 -4.23 13.48
CA LEU A 487 -23.31 -5.28 12.67
C LEU A 487 -21.90 -4.88 12.25
N ARG A 488 -21.00 -5.84 12.21
CA ARG A 488 -19.63 -5.65 11.72
C ARG A 488 -19.47 -6.36 10.38
N ILE A 489 -19.06 -5.65 9.35
CA ILE A 489 -18.64 -6.17 8.05
C ILE A 489 -17.12 -6.25 8.10
N SER A 490 -16.54 -7.46 8.08
CA SER A 490 -15.08 -7.63 8.20
C SER A 490 -14.62 -8.74 7.26
N GLY A 491 -13.93 -8.36 6.20
CA GLY A 491 -13.46 -9.29 5.17
C GLY A 491 -13.50 -8.71 3.76
N THR A 492 -13.41 -9.60 2.78
CA THR A 492 -13.53 -9.29 1.36
C THR A 492 -14.94 -9.60 0.87
N VAL A 493 -15.64 -8.61 0.36
CA VAL A 493 -16.93 -8.81 -0.31
C VAL A 493 -16.69 -9.36 -1.71
N LYS A 494 -17.41 -10.44 -2.06
CA LYS A 494 -17.26 -11.10 -3.36
C LYS A 494 -18.54 -10.97 -4.15
N VAL A 495 -18.42 -10.61 -5.42
CA VAL A 495 -19.55 -10.47 -6.34
C VAL A 495 -19.28 -11.31 -7.57
N SER A 496 -20.23 -12.15 -7.96
CA SER A 496 -20.16 -12.91 -9.21
C SER A 496 -21.47 -12.78 -9.99
N PHE A 497 -21.37 -12.71 -11.30
CA PHE A 497 -22.52 -12.56 -12.19
C PHE A 497 -22.20 -12.99 -13.62
N ASP A 498 -23.26 -13.32 -14.36
CA ASP A 498 -23.18 -13.54 -15.79
C ASP A 498 -23.65 -12.30 -16.54
N ALA A 499 -22.88 -11.87 -17.54
CA ALA A 499 -23.23 -10.72 -18.35
C ALA A 499 -22.84 -10.86 -19.82
N ALA A 500 -23.63 -10.23 -20.71
CA ALA A 500 -23.30 -10.01 -22.10
C ALA A 500 -22.95 -8.53 -22.32
N ILE A 501 -21.90 -8.27 -23.08
CA ILE A 501 -21.39 -6.93 -23.36
C ILE A 501 -21.55 -6.69 -24.88
N ASP A 502 -22.00 -5.49 -25.28
CA ASP A 502 -22.17 -5.14 -26.70
C ASP A 502 -20.86 -4.78 -27.42
N ARG A 503 -19.72 -4.88 -26.71
CA ARG A 503 -18.38 -4.55 -27.19
C ARG A 503 -17.38 -5.67 -26.88
N GLU A 504 -16.16 -5.52 -27.40
CA GLU A 504 -15.05 -6.49 -27.19
C GLU A 504 -14.31 -6.29 -25.86
N THR A 505 -14.62 -5.23 -25.11
CA THR A 505 -14.15 -4.96 -23.74
C THR A 505 -15.12 -4.08 -22.98
N ALA A 506 -15.03 -4.07 -21.65
CA ALA A 506 -15.75 -3.16 -20.75
C ALA A 506 -15.00 -3.00 -19.43
N ILE A 507 -15.28 -1.91 -18.75
CA ILE A 507 -14.99 -1.75 -17.31
C ILE A 507 -16.20 -2.31 -16.57
N LEU A 508 -15.94 -3.17 -15.58
CA LEU A 508 -16.95 -3.71 -14.68
C LEU A 508 -16.57 -3.28 -13.26
N SER A 509 -17.48 -2.58 -12.60
CA SER A 509 -17.24 -2.03 -11.27
C SER A 509 -18.35 -2.44 -10.30
N THR A 510 -17.96 -2.61 -9.02
CA THR A 510 -18.89 -2.89 -7.94
C THR A 510 -18.61 -1.98 -6.74
N MET A 511 -19.66 -1.62 -6.02
CA MET A 511 -19.57 -0.80 -4.82
C MET A 511 -20.52 -1.33 -3.75
N LEU A 512 -20.02 -1.49 -2.52
CA LEU A 512 -20.85 -1.73 -1.33
C LEU A 512 -20.99 -0.42 -0.57
N VAL A 513 -22.21 -0.06 -0.21
CA VAL A 513 -22.56 1.24 0.39
C VAL A 513 -23.44 1.02 1.62
N ASP A 514 -23.13 1.72 2.69
CA ASP A 514 -24.03 1.94 3.83
C ASP A 514 -24.99 3.08 3.47
N LEU A 515 -26.30 2.78 3.37
CA LEU A 515 -27.38 3.74 3.17
C LEU A 515 -28.03 4.06 4.52
N GLY A 516 -27.69 5.20 5.07
CA GLY A 516 -28.23 5.70 6.32
C GLY A 516 -27.62 7.05 6.66
N ALA A 517 -28.42 7.94 7.22
CA ALA A 517 -27.95 9.27 7.58
C ALA A 517 -27.18 9.22 8.91
N SER A 518 -25.88 9.35 8.87
CA SER A 518 -25.01 9.38 10.05
C SER A 518 -23.89 10.39 9.90
N ARG A 519 -23.39 10.86 11.06
CA ARG A 519 -22.16 11.68 11.13
C ARG A 519 -20.96 10.76 11.15
N ARG A 520 -20.21 10.77 10.08
CA ARG A 520 -19.08 9.85 9.88
C ARG A 520 -17.75 10.52 10.19
N ILE A 521 -16.77 9.71 10.52
CA ILE A 521 -15.39 10.14 10.67
C ILE A 521 -14.89 10.64 9.30
N THR A 522 -14.26 11.81 9.31
CA THR A 522 -13.67 12.44 8.11
C THR A 522 -12.17 12.23 8.06
N GLU A 523 -11.54 12.61 6.96
CA GLU A 523 -10.09 12.58 6.81
C GLU A 523 -9.38 13.77 7.47
N GLU A 524 -10.13 14.75 7.98
CA GLU A 524 -9.61 15.94 8.62
C GLU A 524 -8.95 15.60 9.96
N GLN A 525 -7.70 16.03 10.14
CA GLN A 525 -7.00 15.88 11.42
C GLN A 525 -7.23 17.09 12.31
N ILE A 526 -7.74 16.84 13.52
CA ILE A 526 -7.97 17.85 14.56
C ILE A 526 -6.88 17.71 15.61
N SER A 527 -5.97 18.69 15.68
CA SER A 527 -4.91 18.75 16.68
C SER A 527 -5.44 19.18 18.04
N HIS A 528 -4.94 18.56 19.12
CA HIS A 528 -5.28 18.85 20.50
C HIS A 528 -4.11 19.53 21.24
N GLU A 529 -4.41 20.20 22.36
CA GLU A 529 -3.41 20.92 23.17
C GLU A 529 -2.30 20.02 23.73
N ASP A 530 -2.57 18.72 23.90
CA ASP A 530 -1.61 17.74 24.41
C ASP A 530 -0.69 17.15 23.32
N GLY A 531 -0.78 17.68 22.09
CA GLY A 531 0.02 17.23 20.94
C GLY A 531 -0.52 15.98 20.25
N THR A 532 -1.63 15.42 20.71
CA THR A 532 -2.33 14.36 20.00
C THR A 532 -3.25 14.92 18.93
N TYR A 533 -3.71 14.07 18.01
CA TYR A 533 -4.78 14.41 17.09
C TYR A 533 -5.88 13.34 17.08
N SER A 534 -7.08 13.70 16.63
CA SER A 534 -8.17 12.80 16.27
C SER A 534 -8.64 13.12 14.87
N PHE A 535 -9.46 12.25 14.29
CA PHE A 535 -10.12 12.57 13.02
C PHE A 535 -11.39 13.40 13.29
N GLY A 536 -11.69 14.31 12.37
CA GLY A 536 -12.92 15.08 12.38
C GLY A 536 -14.16 14.19 12.25
N VAL A 537 -15.31 14.72 12.66
CA VAL A 537 -16.61 14.10 12.44
C VAL A 537 -17.46 15.10 11.66
N GLU A 538 -18.21 14.63 10.67
CA GLU A 538 -19.07 15.47 9.83
C GLU A 538 -19.98 16.36 10.71
N GLU A 539 -20.11 17.64 10.36
CA GLU A 539 -21.00 18.57 11.06
C GLU A 539 -22.48 18.23 10.83
N THR A 540 -22.80 17.77 9.62
CA THR A 540 -24.14 17.34 9.21
C THR A 540 -24.08 15.87 8.77
N PRO A 541 -25.11 15.06 9.11
CA PRO A 541 -25.13 13.67 8.66
C PRO A 541 -25.06 13.55 7.14
N SER A 542 -24.17 12.73 6.64
CA SER A 542 -24.14 12.32 5.24
C SER A 542 -25.14 11.16 5.00
N PRO A 543 -25.77 11.10 3.82
CA PRO A 543 -26.82 10.10 3.56
C PRO A 543 -26.29 8.69 3.31
N TYR A 544 -24.99 8.53 3.06
CA TYR A 544 -24.36 7.24 2.79
C TYR A 544 -22.87 7.25 3.07
N LYS A 545 -22.26 6.05 3.15
CA LYS A 545 -20.81 5.81 3.13
C LYS A 545 -20.49 4.67 2.16
N VAL A 546 -19.53 4.91 1.26
CA VAL A 546 -18.94 3.82 0.47
C VAL A 546 -18.06 2.99 1.39
N ILE A 547 -18.37 1.71 1.53
CA ILE A 547 -17.66 0.77 2.40
C ILE A 547 -16.51 0.11 1.63
N SER A 548 -16.77 -0.34 0.41
CA SER A 548 -15.78 -1.03 -0.41
C SER A 548 -16.11 -0.92 -1.90
N ARG A 549 -15.09 -1.14 -2.73
CA ARG A 549 -15.17 -1.11 -4.20
C ARG A 549 -14.39 -2.27 -4.79
N GLY A 550 -14.74 -2.66 -6.01
CA GLY A 550 -13.99 -3.62 -6.82
C GLY A 550 -14.11 -3.32 -8.30
N TRP A 551 -13.09 -3.67 -9.08
CA TRP A 551 -12.98 -3.35 -10.50
C TRP A 551 -12.42 -4.52 -11.30
N LEU A 552 -12.86 -4.67 -12.55
CA LEU A 552 -12.42 -5.70 -13.47
C LEU A 552 -12.47 -5.21 -14.92
N ASN A 553 -11.41 -5.45 -15.68
CA ASN A 553 -11.47 -5.41 -17.13
C ASN A 553 -12.13 -6.70 -17.63
N ALA A 554 -13.19 -6.59 -18.38
CA ALA A 554 -13.94 -7.77 -18.84
C ALA A 554 -13.08 -8.78 -19.62
N GLN A 555 -12.00 -8.35 -20.27
CA GLN A 555 -11.05 -9.25 -20.94
C GLN A 555 -10.14 -10.03 -19.96
N ASN A 556 -10.07 -9.65 -18.68
CA ASN A 556 -9.30 -10.36 -17.65
C ASN A 556 -10.17 -11.25 -16.75
N ARG A 557 -11.35 -11.68 -17.22
CA ARG A 557 -12.34 -12.41 -16.42
C ARG A 557 -11.85 -13.69 -15.75
N SER A 558 -10.89 -14.40 -16.34
CA SER A 558 -10.39 -15.66 -15.78
C SER A 558 -9.06 -15.50 -15.03
N CYS A 559 -8.24 -14.51 -15.39
CA CYS A 559 -6.97 -14.25 -14.70
C CYS A 559 -6.40 -12.87 -15.06
N LEU A 560 -5.47 -12.39 -14.23
CA LEU A 560 -4.89 -11.04 -14.37
C LEU A 560 -3.85 -10.91 -15.49
N TRP A 561 -3.24 -12.01 -15.95
CA TRP A 561 -2.05 -11.97 -16.82
C TRP A 561 -2.33 -12.19 -18.29
N ARG A 562 -3.58 -12.47 -18.70
CA ARG A 562 -3.94 -12.59 -20.11
C ARG A 562 -5.29 -11.95 -20.42
N LYS A 563 -5.38 -11.45 -21.65
CA LYS A 563 -6.64 -10.97 -22.21
C LYS A 563 -7.34 -12.14 -22.93
N GLU A 564 -8.63 -12.26 -22.69
CA GLU A 564 -9.50 -13.23 -23.33
C GLU A 564 -10.45 -12.52 -24.29
N ARG A 565 -10.76 -13.18 -25.40
CA ARG A 565 -11.69 -12.63 -26.37
C ARG A 565 -13.09 -12.50 -25.76
N ILE A 566 -13.73 -11.36 -26.03
CA ILE A 566 -15.16 -11.15 -25.81
C ILE A 566 -15.82 -11.04 -27.18
N VAL A 567 -16.84 -11.85 -27.40
CA VAL A 567 -17.72 -11.73 -28.57
C VAL A 567 -18.93 -10.89 -28.16
N PRO A 568 -19.16 -9.73 -28.80
CA PRO A 568 -20.28 -8.87 -28.43
C PRO A 568 -21.63 -9.63 -28.45
N GLY A 569 -22.38 -9.51 -27.36
CA GLY A 569 -23.66 -10.18 -27.15
C GLY A 569 -23.60 -11.61 -26.60
N GLU A 570 -22.42 -12.23 -26.52
CA GLU A 570 -22.26 -13.52 -25.81
C GLU A 570 -22.16 -13.30 -24.29
N THR A 571 -22.73 -14.24 -23.53
CA THR A 571 -22.72 -14.19 -22.07
C THR A 571 -21.47 -14.86 -21.51
N TYR A 572 -20.78 -14.18 -20.59
CA TYR A 572 -19.63 -14.68 -19.86
C TYR A 572 -19.83 -14.52 -18.35
N HIS A 573 -19.12 -15.34 -17.58
CA HIS A 573 -19.08 -15.25 -16.13
C HIS A 573 -17.99 -14.28 -15.67
N TYR A 574 -18.28 -13.46 -14.65
CA TYR A 574 -17.38 -12.47 -14.06
C TYR A 574 -17.39 -12.60 -12.54
N GLU A 575 -16.20 -12.49 -11.93
CA GLU A 575 -16.00 -12.46 -10.49
C GLU A 575 -15.19 -11.22 -10.11
N ILE A 576 -15.64 -10.52 -9.07
CA ILE A 576 -14.98 -9.32 -8.54
C ILE A 576 -14.86 -9.47 -7.03
N ASP A 577 -13.62 -9.53 -6.54
CA ASP A 577 -13.31 -9.34 -5.14
C ASP A 577 -13.14 -7.84 -4.86
N MET A 578 -13.95 -7.31 -3.94
CA MET A 578 -13.79 -5.91 -3.51
C MET A 578 -12.58 -5.73 -2.60
N VAL A 579 -12.11 -4.49 -2.44
CA VAL A 579 -11.08 -4.14 -1.47
C VAL A 579 -11.50 -4.59 -0.07
N PRO A 580 -10.68 -5.34 0.67
CA PRO A 580 -11.01 -5.80 2.02
C PRO A 580 -11.34 -4.64 2.96
N THR A 581 -12.30 -4.83 3.86
CA THR A 581 -12.77 -3.78 4.76
C THR A 581 -13.07 -4.30 6.16
N ASP A 582 -13.12 -3.38 7.13
CA ASP A 582 -13.68 -3.60 8.47
C ASP A 582 -14.56 -2.40 8.82
N TYR A 583 -15.85 -2.60 8.84
CA TYR A 583 -16.84 -1.54 8.93
C TYR A 583 -17.94 -1.90 9.93
N VAL A 584 -18.35 -0.93 10.74
CA VAL A 584 -19.45 -1.07 11.69
C VAL A 584 -20.70 -0.40 11.11
N LEU A 585 -21.74 -1.22 10.84
CA LEU A 585 -23.02 -0.77 10.32
C LEU A 585 -23.98 -0.44 11.46
N GLU A 586 -24.54 0.75 11.44
CA GLU A 586 -25.46 1.25 12.46
C GLU A 586 -26.84 0.58 12.39
N PRO A 587 -27.52 0.38 13.55
CA PRO A 587 -28.87 -0.15 13.57
C PRO A 587 -29.84 0.66 12.70
N GLY A 588 -30.61 -0.01 11.85
CA GLY A 588 -31.59 0.63 10.98
C GLY A 588 -31.05 1.16 9.64
N HIS A 589 -29.72 1.08 9.42
CA HIS A 589 -29.16 1.35 8.10
C HIS A 589 -29.38 0.16 7.14
N GLU A 590 -29.29 0.43 5.85
CA GLU A 590 -29.38 -0.55 4.79
C GLU A 590 -28.07 -0.65 4.03
N LEU A 591 -27.79 -1.79 3.44
CA LEU A 591 -26.67 -1.98 2.51
C LEU A 591 -27.16 -1.87 1.07
N ALA A 592 -26.43 -1.14 0.24
CA ALA A 592 -26.62 -1.17 -1.20
C ALA A 592 -25.44 -1.84 -1.89
N LEU A 593 -25.72 -2.79 -2.77
CA LEU A 593 -24.81 -3.31 -3.78
C LEU A 593 -25.08 -2.60 -5.09
N ILE A 594 -24.06 -1.97 -5.65
CA ILE A 594 -24.14 -1.23 -6.90
C ILE A 594 -23.20 -1.86 -7.92
N LEU A 595 -23.73 -2.23 -9.10
CA LEU A 595 -22.99 -2.69 -10.27
C LEU A 595 -23.05 -1.62 -11.34
N TYR A 596 -21.91 -1.22 -11.89
CA TYR A 596 -21.78 -0.14 -12.87
C TYR A 596 -20.56 -0.37 -13.79
N GLY A 597 -20.36 0.48 -14.77
CA GLY A 597 -19.19 0.44 -15.64
C GLY A 597 -18.05 1.33 -15.11
N ILE A 598 -17.85 2.48 -15.76
CA ILE A 598 -16.78 3.44 -15.42
C ILE A 598 -16.93 3.94 -13.98
N ASP A 599 -15.86 3.78 -13.20
CA ASP A 599 -15.70 4.47 -11.93
C ASP A 599 -14.91 5.77 -12.17
N ALA A 600 -15.61 6.91 -12.21
CA ALA A 600 -14.98 8.19 -12.54
C ALA A 600 -13.91 8.62 -11.51
N GLU A 601 -13.91 8.06 -10.30
CA GLU A 601 -12.89 8.33 -9.27
C GLU A 601 -11.67 7.42 -9.36
N ALA A 602 -11.77 6.28 -10.08
CA ALA A 602 -10.76 5.22 -9.97
C ALA A 602 -10.22 4.73 -11.32
N THR A 603 -11.09 4.55 -12.32
CA THR A 603 -10.74 3.87 -13.58
C THR A 603 -10.45 4.86 -14.71
N PRO A 604 -9.93 4.42 -15.88
CA PRO A 604 -9.98 5.21 -17.10
C PRO A 604 -11.41 5.67 -17.41
N ARG A 605 -11.54 6.79 -18.10
CA ARG A 605 -12.82 7.45 -18.42
C ARG A 605 -13.04 7.55 -19.93
N PRO A 606 -13.35 6.43 -20.61
CA PRO A 606 -13.63 6.43 -22.04
C PRO A 606 -14.92 7.22 -22.38
N ASP A 607 -14.95 7.76 -23.60
CA ASP A 607 -16.16 8.41 -24.14
C ASP A 607 -17.14 7.41 -24.76
N THR A 608 -16.70 6.19 -24.99
CA THR A 608 -17.50 5.18 -25.68
C THR A 608 -18.57 4.60 -24.77
N VAL A 609 -19.82 4.71 -25.20
CA VAL A 609 -20.97 4.09 -24.53
C VAL A 609 -20.90 2.57 -24.66
N THR A 610 -21.04 1.88 -23.54
CA THR A 610 -21.05 0.40 -23.46
C THR A 610 -22.37 -0.08 -22.82
N ARG A 611 -22.95 -1.15 -23.37
CA ARG A 611 -24.14 -1.80 -22.79
C ARG A 611 -23.74 -3.14 -22.19
N ILE A 612 -24.05 -3.29 -20.91
CA ILE A 612 -23.74 -4.49 -20.12
C ILE A 612 -25.05 -5.10 -19.68
N GLU A 613 -25.45 -6.21 -20.28
CA GLU A 613 -26.68 -6.93 -19.94
C GLU A 613 -26.36 -8.00 -18.87
N ILE A 614 -26.73 -7.74 -17.63
CA ILE A 614 -26.46 -8.59 -16.46
C ILE A 614 -27.64 -9.53 -16.21
N ASP A 615 -27.38 -10.84 -16.08
CA ASP A 615 -28.37 -11.82 -15.64
C ASP A 615 -28.45 -11.85 -14.12
N THR A 616 -29.44 -11.17 -13.57
CA THR A 616 -29.64 -11.06 -12.12
C THR A 616 -30.09 -12.38 -11.47
N ALA A 617 -30.46 -13.40 -12.26
CA ALA A 617 -30.73 -14.73 -11.73
C ALA A 617 -29.44 -15.48 -11.31
N HIS A 618 -28.32 -15.11 -11.92
CA HIS A 618 -26.98 -15.64 -11.63
C HIS A 618 -26.08 -14.61 -10.90
N LEU A 619 -26.65 -13.49 -10.46
CA LEU A 619 -25.93 -12.54 -9.62
C LEU A 619 -25.91 -13.01 -8.18
N GLN A 620 -24.72 -13.17 -7.64
CA GLN A 620 -24.49 -13.51 -6.24
C GLN A 620 -23.54 -12.47 -5.63
N ALA A 621 -23.77 -12.12 -4.38
CA ALA A 621 -22.84 -11.33 -3.60
C ALA A 621 -22.76 -11.90 -2.19
N VAL A 622 -21.54 -12.02 -1.69
CA VAL A 622 -21.24 -12.57 -0.36
C VAL A 622 -20.57 -11.49 0.47
N VAL A 623 -21.19 -11.16 1.59
CA VAL A 623 -20.72 -10.13 2.54
C VAL A 623 -20.30 -10.81 3.83
N PRO A 624 -19.02 -10.76 4.22
CA PRO A 624 -18.57 -11.30 5.50
C PRO A 624 -19.02 -10.38 6.64
N MET A 625 -19.93 -10.85 7.50
CA MET A 625 -20.52 -10.04 8.57
C MET A 625 -20.78 -10.81 9.85
N GLY A 626 -20.86 -10.08 10.97
CA GLY A 626 -21.13 -10.61 12.30
C GLY A 626 -21.71 -9.56 13.23
N SER A 627 -21.88 -9.90 14.49
CA SER A 627 -22.22 -8.92 15.55
C SER A 627 -20.97 -8.20 16.05
N CYS A 628 -21.10 -6.93 16.39
CA CYS A 628 -20.09 -6.20 17.16
C CYS A 628 -20.07 -6.67 18.61
#